data_b5e848de83004a4633d3c66dfc4ca3f2
#
_entry.id   b5e848de83004a4633d3c66dfc4ca3f2
#
_cell.length_a   1.000
_cell.length_b   1.000
_cell.length_c   1.000
_cell.angle_alpha   90.00
_cell.angle_beta   90.00
_cell.angle_gamma   90.00
#
_symmetry.space_group_name_H-M   'P 1'
#
loop_
_entity.id
_entity.type
_entity.pdbx_description
1 polymer ?
#
loop_
_entity_poly.entity_id
_entity_poly.type
_entity_poly.pdbx_seq_one_letter_code
_entity_poly.pdbx_strand_id
1 'polypeptide(L)'
;MDEVFGRENFLNEIVWHYEKWTANSNNLQKNHDNILVYSKNKGQHKFNVVKEITENLKGKYEKGYLLGGGGGSSGLVVYDRTKPNVQKMIDSGKYKVVYQEMDGKPLSDVWKIPFINPVASERTGFNSQKPEKLIERIIKIFTDEGDIVLDYHLGSGTTSAVAHKMRRRWIGIEQMDYIDTLAKVRLKKVIEGEQGGISKSVDWSGGGSFVYFELKKYNQEYIDRIMEATSLKELEDIYVEMRNNAFLKFWFDRSHFEKDEDFRQLDLDGRKEALADVLDENQLYLNYADMGDTRHKVTADEKVLTDKFYGTNEN
;
A
#
# COMPACT_ATOMS: atom_id res chain seq x y z
N MET A 1 12.62 2.14 -10.59
CA MET A 1 13.03 1.75 -9.22
C MET A 1 14.53 1.96 -9.04
N ASP A 2 15.39 1.41 -9.92
CA ASP A 2 16.85 1.59 -9.83
C ASP A 2 17.26 3.08 -9.90
N GLU A 3 16.58 3.88 -10.72
CA GLU A 3 16.81 5.32 -10.84
C GLU A 3 16.46 6.12 -9.58
N VAL A 4 15.44 5.66 -8.84
CA VAL A 4 14.93 6.35 -7.64
C VAL A 4 15.68 5.91 -6.38
N PHE A 5 15.88 4.60 -6.22
CA PHE A 5 16.44 4.03 -4.99
C PHE A 5 17.92 3.65 -5.10
N GLY A 6 18.48 3.60 -6.32
CA GLY A 6 19.79 3.02 -6.59
C GLY A 6 19.74 1.50 -6.65
N ARG A 7 20.43 0.92 -7.63
CA ARG A 7 20.48 -0.54 -7.84
C ARG A 7 21.15 -1.27 -6.65
N GLU A 8 22.08 -0.62 -6.00
CA GLU A 8 22.77 -1.13 -4.81
C GLU A 8 21.84 -1.36 -3.62
N ASN A 9 20.70 -0.66 -3.58
CA ASN A 9 19.68 -0.77 -2.54
C ASN A 9 18.59 -1.80 -2.84
N PHE A 10 18.71 -2.50 -3.96
CA PHE A 10 17.85 -3.64 -4.25
C PHE A 10 18.08 -4.76 -3.24
N LEU A 11 17.00 -5.26 -2.64
CA LEU A 11 17.03 -6.32 -1.63
C LEU A 11 16.57 -7.65 -2.20
N ASN A 12 15.40 -7.69 -2.82
CA ASN A 12 14.80 -8.92 -3.32
C ASN A 12 13.72 -8.66 -4.37
N GLU A 13 13.42 -9.72 -5.14
CA GLU A 13 12.25 -9.83 -5.98
C GLU A 13 11.39 -10.98 -5.43
N ILE A 14 10.16 -10.66 -5.07
CA ILE A 14 9.20 -11.62 -4.53
C ILE A 14 8.22 -11.99 -5.64
N VAL A 15 8.07 -13.27 -5.90
CA VAL A 15 7.08 -13.81 -6.84
C VAL A 15 5.80 -14.12 -6.07
N TRP A 16 4.79 -13.29 -6.24
CA TRP A 16 3.46 -13.59 -5.73
C TRP A 16 2.70 -14.44 -6.72
N HIS A 17 2.65 -15.77 -6.44
CA HIS A 17 1.94 -16.76 -7.26
C HIS A 17 0.49 -16.90 -6.78
N TYR A 18 -0.41 -16.92 -7.77
CA TYR A 18 -1.84 -17.12 -7.59
C TYR A 18 -2.40 -17.94 -8.74
N GLU A 19 -3.46 -18.69 -8.49
CA GLU A 19 -4.14 -19.48 -9.52
C GLU A 19 -5.34 -18.70 -10.06
N LYS A 20 -5.40 -18.52 -11.37
CA LYS A 20 -6.57 -18.01 -12.10
C LYS A 20 -7.31 -19.14 -12.75
N TRP A 21 -8.63 -19.02 -12.88
CA TRP A 21 -9.40 -19.87 -13.76
C TRP A 21 -8.89 -19.71 -15.20
N THR A 22 -8.58 -20.83 -15.83
CA THR A 22 -8.01 -20.83 -17.16
C THR A 22 -9.10 -20.60 -18.19
N ALA A 23 -9.01 -19.51 -18.96
CA ALA A 23 -9.67 -19.43 -20.25
C ALA A 23 -8.78 -20.06 -21.30
N ASN A 24 -9.38 -20.63 -22.36
CA ASN A 24 -8.62 -21.10 -23.52
C ASN A 24 -7.83 -19.93 -24.11
N SER A 25 -6.52 -20.03 -24.07
CA SER A 25 -5.59 -18.99 -24.51
C SER A 25 -4.51 -19.62 -25.38
N ASN A 26 -4.10 -18.93 -26.42
CA ASN A 26 -3.00 -19.37 -27.28
C ASN A 26 -1.62 -19.08 -26.67
N ASN A 27 -1.57 -18.50 -25.46
CA ASN A 27 -0.35 -18.17 -24.74
C ASN A 27 -0.38 -18.73 -23.31
N LEU A 28 0.80 -18.86 -22.70
CA LEU A 28 0.92 -19.19 -21.28
C LEU A 28 0.22 -18.12 -20.41
N GLN A 29 -0.58 -18.59 -19.46
CA GLN A 29 -1.29 -17.69 -18.56
C GLN A 29 -0.34 -17.13 -17.51
N LYS A 30 -0.46 -15.82 -17.26
CA LYS A 30 0.26 -15.16 -16.19
C LYS A 30 -0.44 -15.44 -14.85
N ASN A 31 0.20 -16.25 -14.00
CA ASN A 31 -0.28 -16.66 -12.69
C ASN A 31 0.58 -16.10 -11.54
N HIS A 32 1.30 -15.04 -11.78
CA HIS A 32 2.09 -14.35 -10.76
C HIS A 32 2.25 -12.88 -11.07
N ASP A 33 2.53 -12.11 -10.04
CA ASP A 33 3.08 -10.76 -10.13
C ASP A 33 4.38 -10.70 -9.32
N ASN A 34 5.30 -9.83 -9.74
CA ASN A 34 6.57 -9.62 -9.07
C ASN A 34 6.48 -8.38 -8.18
N ILE A 35 6.99 -8.50 -6.95
CA ILE A 35 7.09 -7.42 -5.99
C ILE A 35 8.56 -7.12 -5.79
N LEU A 36 9.00 -5.94 -6.20
CA LEU A 36 10.38 -5.49 -6.04
C LEU A 36 10.56 -4.85 -4.67
N VAL A 37 11.59 -5.28 -3.95
CA VAL A 37 11.90 -4.80 -2.62
C VAL A 37 13.20 -4.00 -2.66
N TYR A 38 13.12 -2.76 -2.23
CA TYR A 38 14.24 -1.84 -2.10
C TYR A 38 14.30 -1.28 -0.69
N SER A 39 15.48 -0.93 -0.23
CA SER A 39 15.67 -0.12 0.98
C SER A 39 16.16 1.28 0.61
N LYS A 40 15.99 2.23 1.49
CA LYS A 40 16.63 3.54 1.35
C LYS A 40 18.15 3.42 1.47
N ASN A 41 18.61 2.62 2.47
CA ASN A 41 20.00 2.31 2.71
C ASN A 41 20.12 0.82 3.01
N LYS A 42 20.77 0.07 2.13
CA LYS A 42 21.00 -1.38 2.31
C LYS A 42 21.79 -1.66 3.59
N GLY A 43 21.30 -2.62 4.36
CA GLY A 43 21.87 -2.97 5.65
C GLY A 43 21.37 -2.17 6.85
N GLN A 44 20.59 -1.09 6.63
CA GLN A 44 19.93 -0.32 7.68
C GLN A 44 18.40 -0.50 7.70
N HIS A 45 17.87 -1.33 6.81
CA HIS A 45 16.45 -1.63 6.75
C HIS A 45 16.02 -2.61 7.83
N LYS A 46 14.77 -2.45 8.26
CA LYS A 46 14.12 -3.39 9.17
C LYS A 46 13.76 -4.67 8.41
N PHE A 47 14.04 -5.83 9.01
CA PHE A 47 13.68 -7.13 8.46
C PHE A 47 13.36 -8.10 9.59
N ASN A 48 12.10 -8.52 9.67
CA ASN A 48 11.62 -9.50 10.65
C ASN A 48 11.58 -10.89 10.00
N VAL A 49 12.19 -11.87 10.64
CA VAL A 49 12.14 -13.26 10.16
C VAL A 49 10.75 -13.83 10.42
N VAL A 50 9.93 -13.89 9.38
CA VAL A 50 8.61 -14.52 9.44
C VAL A 50 8.74 -15.97 9.05
N LYS A 51 8.20 -16.87 9.86
CA LYS A 51 8.22 -18.32 9.65
C LYS A 51 6.83 -18.83 9.28
N GLU A 52 6.77 -19.81 8.40
CA GLU A 52 5.53 -20.43 7.95
C GLU A 52 5.58 -21.96 8.16
N ILE A 53 4.49 -22.52 8.66
CA ILE A 53 4.33 -23.95 8.81
C ILE A 53 3.66 -24.48 7.53
N THR A 54 4.44 -25.13 6.68
CA THR A 54 3.90 -25.80 5.48
C THR A 54 3.24 -27.12 5.88
N GLU A 55 2.30 -27.63 5.04
CA GLU A 55 1.64 -28.93 5.29
C GLU A 55 2.66 -30.08 5.47
N ASN A 56 3.74 -30.07 4.68
CA ASN A 56 4.81 -31.04 4.83
C ASN A 56 5.54 -30.94 6.18
N LEU A 57 5.71 -29.73 6.71
CA LEU A 57 6.29 -29.52 8.03
C LEU A 57 5.32 -29.93 9.13
N LYS A 58 4.04 -29.55 9.01
CA LYS A 58 3.00 -29.93 9.96
C LYS A 58 2.99 -31.44 10.20
N GLY A 59 2.99 -32.23 9.12
CA GLY A 59 3.10 -33.69 9.22
C GLY A 59 4.38 -34.21 9.88
N LYS A 60 5.49 -33.46 9.83
CA LYS A 60 6.74 -33.83 10.53
C LYS A 60 6.68 -33.49 12.01
N TYR A 61 6.13 -32.35 12.39
CA TYR A 61 5.98 -31.94 13.80
C TYR A 61 5.01 -32.83 14.58
N GLU A 62 3.97 -33.34 13.93
CA GLU A 62 2.99 -34.23 14.55
C GLU A 62 3.57 -35.63 14.88
N LYS A 63 4.68 -36.04 14.26
CA LYS A 63 5.23 -37.39 14.37
C LYS A 63 6.28 -37.57 15.47
N GLY A 64 6.94 -36.53 15.91
CA GLY A 64 8.03 -36.61 16.85
C GLY A 64 9.24 -37.41 16.35
N TYR A 65 10.32 -37.45 17.12
CA TYR A 65 11.48 -38.26 16.83
C TYR A 65 12.08 -38.86 18.10
N LEU A 66 12.79 -39.97 17.95
CA LEU A 66 13.50 -40.62 19.05
C LEU A 66 14.95 -40.15 19.09
N LEU A 67 15.41 -39.71 20.28
CA LEU A 67 16.81 -39.45 20.55
C LEU A 67 17.44 -40.71 21.19
N GLY A 68 18.43 -41.28 20.50
CA GLY A 68 19.20 -42.41 21.05
C GLY A 68 20.31 -41.98 21.99
N GLY A 69 20.59 -42.77 23.02
CA GLY A 69 21.59 -42.53 24.04
C GLY A 69 23.03 -42.82 23.63
N GLY A 70 23.47 -42.41 22.46
CA GLY A 70 24.86 -42.54 22.02
C GLY A 70 25.32 -41.29 21.32
N GLY A 71 26.27 -40.60 21.88
CA GLY A 71 27.10 -39.43 21.54
C GLY A 71 27.06 -38.77 20.15
N GLY A 72 26.01 -38.92 19.38
CA GLY A 72 25.81 -38.25 18.13
C GLY A 72 24.37 -37.71 18.01
N SER A 73 24.23 -36.47 17.56
CA SER A 73 23.00 -35.71 17.46
C SER A 73 22.01 -36.19 16.37
N SER A 74 22.05 -37.42 15.91
CA SER A 74 21.13 -37.96 14.91
C SER A 74 19.91 -38.59 15.59
N GLY A 75 18.84 -37.81 15.73
CA GLY A 75 17.53 -38.33 16.12
C GLY A 75 16.92 -39.23 15.02
N LEU A 76 16.35 -40.34 15.41
CA LEU A 76 15.56 -41.18 14.50
C LEU A 76 14.14 -40.59 14.36
N VAL A 77 13.77 -40.19 13.19
CA VAL A 77 12.41 -39.69 12.93
C VAL A 77 11.41 -40.84 12.97
N VAL A 78 10.44 -40.75 13.88
CA VAL A 78 9.39 -41.77 14.06
C VAL A 78 8.13 -41.33 13.34
N TYR A 79 7.79 -42.03 12.28
CA TYR A 79 6.63 -41.74 11.45
C TYR A 79 5.31 -42.34 11.95
N ASP A 80 5.38 -43.33 12.83
CA ASP A 80 4.18 -43.99 13.40
C ASP A 80 4.52 -44.60 14.76
N ARG A 81 3.96 -44.05 15.82
CA ARG A 81 4.16 -44.49 17.20
C ARG A 81 3.43 -45.77 17.56
N THR A 82 2.42 -46.11 16.77
CA THR A 82 1.61 -47.31 17.03
C THR A 82 2.30 -48.57 16.57
N LYS A 83 3.40 -48.46 15.80
CA LYS A 83 4.18 -49.60 15.39
C LYS A 83 4.83 -50.31 16.55
N PRO A 84 4.67 -51.63 16.69
CA PRO A 84 5.17 -52.42 17.79
C PRO A 84 6.70 -52.30 18.01
N ASN A 85 7.48 -52.15 16.95
CA ASN A 85 8.93 -51.94 17.02
C ASN A 85 9.30 -50.57 17.61
N VAL A 86 8.54 -49.53 17.33
CA VAL A 86 8.74 -48.17 17.88
C VAL A 86 8.41 -48.16 19.37
N GLN A 87 7.30 -48.78 19.76
CA GLN A 87 6.95 -48.90 21.15
C GLN A 87 7.99 -49.67 21.95
N LYS A 88 8.51 -50.82 21.44
CA LYS A 88 9.61 -51.56 22.05
C LYS A 88 10.86 -50.71 22.24
N MET A 89 11.18 -49.81 21.30
CA MET A 89 12.32 -48.89 21.41
C MET A 89 12.11 -47.87 22.53
N ILE A 90 10.88 -47.34 22.66
CA ILE A 90 10.53 -46.44 23.75
C ILE A 90 10.58 -47.15 25.09
N ASP A 91 10.00 -48.34 25.19
CA ASP A 91 9.91 -49.15 26.39
C ASP A 91 11.30 -49.65 26.86
N SER A 92 12.27 -49.73 25.96
CA SER A 92 13.65 -50.08 26.29
C SER A 92 14.37 -49.06 27.17
N GLY A 93 13.81 -47.84 27.31
CA GLY A 93 14.42 -46.74 28.06
C GLY A 93 15.69 -46.13 27.42
N LYS A 94 16.13 -46.70 26.26
CA LYS A 94 17.32 -46.19 25.54
C LYS A 94 17.03 -44.96 24.66
N TYR A 95 15.75 -44.67 24.43
CA TYR A 95 15.32 -43.61 23.54
C TYR A 95 14.30 -42.69 24.23
N LYS A 96 14.48 -41.41 24.08
CA LYS A 96 13.53 -40.40 24.53
C LYS A 96 12.78 -39.86 23.32
N VAL A 97 11.45 -39.81 23.40
CA VAL A 97 10.64 -39.14 22.37
C VAL A 97 10.74 -37.65 22.58
N VAL A 98 11.17 -36.94 21.56
CA VAL A 98 11.26 -35.48 21.57
C VAL A 98 10.29 -34.94 20.50
N TYR A 99 9.45 -34.04 20.92
CA TYR A 99 8.60 -33.24 20.01
C TYR A 99 9.35 -31.98 19.66
N GLN A 100 9.56 -31.75 18.37
CA GLN A 100 10.11 -30.50 17.91
C GLN A 100 9.04 -29.44 18.07
N GLU A 101 9.35 -28.27 18.62
CA GLU A 101 8.47 -27.13 18.62
C GLU A 101 8.13 -26.75 17.18
N MET A 102 6.86 -26.38 16.95
CA MET A 102 6.39 -25.98 15.62
C MET A 102 6.84 -24.55 15.31
N ASP A 103 8.11 -24.38 15.02
CA ASP A 103 8.74 -23.08 14.77
C ASP A 103 8.63 -22.62 13.30
N GLY A 104 8.29 -23.53 12.39
CA GLY A 104 8.16 -23.22 10.96
C GLY A 104 9.50 -23.04 10.24
N LYS A 105 9.42 -22.72 8.94
CA LYS A 105 10.57 -22.32 8.12
C LYS A 105 10.48 -20.83 7.78
N PRO A 106 11.61 -20.13 7.71
CA PRO A 106 11.63 -18.78 7.15
C PRO A 106 10.94 -18.74 5.78
N LEU A 107 10.22 -17.66 5.51
CA LEU A 107 9.60 -17.47 4.23
C LEU A 107 10.64 -17.42 3.10
N SER A 108 10.29 -18.02 1.96
CA SER A 108 11.03 -17.84 0.70
C SER A 108 10.48 -16.63 -0.05
N ASP A 109 11.08 -16.33 -1.18
CA ASP A 109 10.69 -15.27 -2.11
C ASP A 109 9.54 -15.67 -3.07
N VAL A 110 9.06 -16.91 -3.00
CA VAL A 110 7.89 -17.37 -3.77
C VAL A 110 6.70 -17.57 -2.83
N TRP A 111 5.68 -16.71 -2.98
CA TRP A 111 4.51 -16.69 -2.12
C TRP A 111 3.27 -17.21 -2.83
N LYS A 112 2.67 -18.26 -2.31
CA LYS A 112 1.38 -18.79 -2.76
C LYS A 112 0.27 -18.16 -1.94
N ILE A 113 -0.34 -17.10 -2.46
CA ILE A 113 -1.48 -16.42 -1.84
C ILE A 113 -2.55 -16.27 -2.91
N PRO A 114 -3.74 -16.86 -2.73
CA PRO A 114 -4.79 -16.80 -3.74
C PRO A 114 -5.31 -15.36 -3.93
N PHE A 115 -5.90 -15.10 -5.08
CA PHE A 115 -6.72 -13.90 -5.29
C PHE A 115 -7.90 -13.87 -4.33
N ILE A 116 -8.46 -12.68 -4.17
CA ILE A 116 -9.67 -12.50 -3.39
C ILE A 116 -10.82 -13.24 -4.09
N ASN A 117 -11.43 -14.15 -3.34
CA ASN A 117 -12.62 -14.84 -3.83
C ASN A 117 -13.74 -13.82 -4.13
N PRO A 118 -14.50 -13.97 -5.23
CA PRO A 118 -15.63 -13.09 -5.56
C PRO A 118 -16.64 -12.87 -4.43
N VAL A 119 -16.80 -13.83 -3.53
CA VAL A 119 -17.72 -13.77 -2.39
C VAL A 119 -17.04 -13.47 -1.05
N ALA A 120 -15.74 -13.15 -1.06
CA ALA A 120 -15.01 -12.83 0.17
C ALA A 120 -15.51 -11.52 0.78
N SER A 121 -15.61 -11.48 2.11
CA SER A 121 -16.06 -10.31 2.87
C SER A 121 -15.13 -9.09 2.74
N GLU A 122 -13.84 -9.30 2.45
CA GLU A 122 -12.89 -8.21 2.19
C GLU A 122 -13.04 -7.55 0.81
N ARG A 123 -13.86 -8.14 -0.09
CA ARG A 123 -13.99 -7.65 -1.45
C ARG A 123 -14.77 -6.35 -1.51
N THR A 124 -14.17 -5.31 -2.09
CA THR A 124 -14.80 -3.99 -2.27
C THR A 124 -15.42 -3.78 -3.66
N GLY A 125 -15.15 -4.69 -4.62
CA GLY A 125 -15.51 -4.52 -6.03
C GLY A 125 -14.44 -3.80 -6.86
N PHE A 126 -13.38 -3.30 -6.26
CA PHE A 126 -12.25 -2.69 -6.98
C PHE A 126 -11.43 -3.73 -7.73
N ASN A 127 -11.26 -3.53 -9.05
CA ASN A 127 -10.70 -4.57 -9.94
C ASN A 127 -9.26 -4.99 -9.58
N SER A 128 -8.43 -4.05 -9.12
CA SER A 128 -7.02 -4.28 -8.79
C SER A 128 -6.78 -4.49 -7.29
N GLN A 129 -7.84 -4.69 -6.49
CA GLN A 129 -7.71 -4.91 -5.05
C GLN A 129 -6.78 -6.09 -4.76
N LYS A 130 -5.81 -5.87 -3.91
CA LYS A 130 -4.91 -6.92 -3.41
C LYS A 130 -5.50 -7.60 -2.17
N PRO A 131 -5.24 -8.91 -1.96
CA PRO A 131 -5.67 -9.60 -0.76
C PRO A 131 -5.01 -9.02 0.49
N GLU A 132 -5.76 -8.85 1.57
CA GLU A 132 -5.20 -8.41 2.85
C GLU A 132 -4.08 -9.33 3.33
N LYS A 133 -4.17 -10.62 3.05
CA LYS A 133 -3.14 -11.62 3.40
C LYS A 133 -1.78 -11.35 2.75
N LEU A 134 -1.76 -10.78 1.54
CA LEU A 134 -0.53 -10.39 0.87
C LEU A 134 0.12 -9.21 1.56
N ILE A 135 -0.67 -8.19 1.86
CA ILE A 135 -0.19 -6.97 2.53
C ILE A 135 0.20 -7.26 3.99
N GLU A 136 -0.53 -8.12 4.70
CA GLU A 136 -0.16 -8.61 6.03
C GLU A 136 1.26 -9.18 6.06
N ARG A 137 1.58 -10.04 5.08
CA ARG A 137 2.90 -10.66 4.97
C ARG A 137 4.00 -9.62 4.76
N ILE A 138 3.79 -8.65 3.87
CA ILE A 138 4.73 -7.55 3.63
C ILE A 138 4.93 -6.72 4.91
N ILE A 139 3.85 -6.30 5.55
CA ILE A 139 3.90 -5.47 6.75
C ILE A 139 4.60 -6.20 7.90
N LYS A 140 4.36 -7.50 8.09
CA LYS A 140 5.05 -8.30 9.12
C LYS A 140 6.56 -8.37 8.93
N ILE A 141 7.02 -8.48 7.68
CA ILE A 141 8.45 -8.60 7.36
C ILE A 141 9.18 -7.29 7.59
N PHE A 142 8.59 -6.16 7.19
CA PHE A 142 9.32 -4.91 7.08
C PHE A 142 8.96 -3.85 8.12
N THR A 143 8.01 -4.14 9.03
CA THR A 143 7.57 -3.17 10.05
C THR A 143 7.29 -3.82 11.40
N ASP A 144 7.34 -3.00 12.45
CA ASP A 144 6.84 -3.32 13.78
C ASP A 144 5.58 -2.52 14.11
N GLU A 145 4.92 -2.82 15.24
CA GLU A 145 3.79 -2.01 15.72
C GLU A 145 4.22 -0.57 15.95
N GLY A 146 3.37 0.38 15.54
CA GLY A 146 3.64 1.81 15.63
C GLY A 146 4.44 2.40 14.46
N ASP A 147 5.06 1.59 13.61
CA ASP A 147 5.73 2.08 12.40
C ASP A 147 4.72 2.70 11.41
N ILE A 148 5.22 3.54 10.51
CA ILE A 148 4.41 4.21 9.50
C ILE A 148 4.47 3.44 8.19
N VAL A 149 3.30 3.16 7.64
CA VAL A 149 3.10 2.55 6.31
C VAL A 149 2.52 3.61 5.38
N LEU A 150 3.18 3.89 4.28
CA LEU A 150 2.70 4.81 3.25
C LEU A 150 2.25 4.04 2.01
N ASP A 151 1.05 4.34 1.52
CA ASP A 151 0.57 3.92 0.21
C ASP A 151 0.09 5.16 -0.57
N TYR A 152 0.85 5.56 -1.58
CA TYR A 152 0.55 6.76 -2.36
C TYR A 152 -0.29 6.47 -3.63
N HIS A 153 -0.72 5.20 -3.80
CA HIS A 153 -1.72 4.76 -4.77
C HIS A 153 -2.74 3.87 -4.05
N LEU A 154 -3.46 4.47 -3.08
CA LEU A 154 -4.26 3.77 -2.08
C LEU A 154 -5.31 2.82 -2.68
N GLY A 155 -5.94 3.20 -3.80
CA GLY A 155 -6.96 2.41 -4.49
C GLY A 155 -8.10 2.02 -3.55
N SER A 156 -8.26 0.72 -3.33
CA SER A 156 -9.30 0.18 -2.43
C SER A 156 -9.00 0.31 -0.95
N GLY A 157 -7.86 0.91 -0.55
CA GLY A 157 -7.48 1.07 0.85
C GLY A 157 -6.97 -0.20 1.54
N THR A 158 -6.55 -1.23 0.80
CA THR A 158 -6.10 -2.50 1.41
C THR A 158 -4.91 -2.30 2.33
N THR A 159 -3.90 -1.54 1.89
CA THR A 159 -2.68 -1.29 2.68
C THR A 159 -3.02 -0.61 4.00
N SER A 160 -3.81 0.46 3.97
CA SER A 160 -4.24 1.18 5.17
C SER A 160 -5.10 0.33 6.09
N ALA A 161 -6.03 -0.48 5.54
CA ALA A 161 -6.86 -1.40 6.31
C ALA A 161 -6.02 -2.43 7.08
N VAL A 162 -5.05 -3.05 6.40
CA VAL A 162 -4.15 -4.04 7.00
C VAL A 162 -3.23 -3.39 8.04
N ALA A 163 -2.62 -2.24 7.71
CA ALA A 163 -1.77 -1.49 8.63
C ALA A 163 -2.53 -1.14 9.92
N HIS A 164 -3.78 -0.66 9.79
CA HIS A 164 -4.64 -0.33 10.93
C HIS A 164 -4.95 -1.54 11.80
N LYS A 165 -5.41 -2.66 11.21
CA LYS A 165 -5.68 -3.92 11.91
C LYS A 165 -4.45 -4.48 12.63
N MET A 166 -3.26 -4.22 12.09
CA MET A 166 -1.98 -4.65 12.65
C MET A 166 -1.32 -3.59 13.55
N ARG A 167 -2.04 -2.53 13.93
CA ARG A 167 -1.56 -1.45 14.83
C ARG A 167 -0.35 -0.69 14.30
N ARG A 168 -0.23 -0.57 12.97
CA ARG A 168 0.70 0.35 12.34
C ARG A 168 0.01 1.69 12.11
N ARG A 169 0.77 2.76 12.16
CA ARG A 169 0.32 4.05 11.64
C ARG A 169 0.34 3.99 10.12
N TRP A 170 -0.50 4.75 9.46
CA TRP A 170 -0.53 4.72 8.01
C TRP A 170 -0.90 6.08 7.41
N ILE A 171 -0.42 6.28 6.19
CA ILE A 171 -0.75 7.40 5.33
C ILE A 171 -1.18 6.78 4.00
N GLY A 172 -2.39 7.11 3.55
CA GLY A 172 -2.91 6.67 2.25
C GLY A 172 -3.23 7.88 1.39
N ILE A 173 -2.77 7.87 0.15
CA ILE A 173 -2.99 8.94 -0.82
C ILE A 173 -3.72 8.35 -2.02
N GLU A 174 -4.78 9.02 -2.47
CA GLU A 174 -5.53 8.67 -3.67
C GLU A 174 -5.94 9.95 -4.39
N GLN A 175 -5.76 9.96 -5.69
CA GLN A 175 -6.07 11.11 -6.53
C GLN A 175 -7.51 11.08 -7.05
N MET A 176 -8.11 9.89 -7.13
CA MET A 176 -9.39 9.69 -7.80
C MET A 176 -10.56 9.79 -6.82
N ASP A 177 -11.68 10.31 -7.30
CA ASP A 177 -12.91 10.56 -6.52
C ASP A 177 -13.51 9.31 -5.86
N TYR A 178 -13.17 8.10 -6.35
CA TYR A 178 -13.64 6.88 -5.71
C TYR A 178 -13.06 6.66 -4.29
N ILE A 179 -12.11 7.48 -3.84
CA ILE A 179 -11.63 7.43 -2.44
C ILE A 179 -12.79 7.55 -1.45
N ASP A 180 -13.78 8.39 -1.75
CA ASP A 180 -14.95 8.61 -0.90
C ASP A 180 -15.89 7.40 -0.81
N THR A 181 -16.03 6.68 -1.91
CA THR A 181 -16.98 5.57 -2.02
C THR A 181 -16.36 4.21 -1.73
N LEU A 182 -15.03 4.09 -1.82
CA LEU A 182 -14.30 2.83 -1.60
C LEU A 182 -13.41 2.86 -0.35
N ALA A 183 -12.26 3.52 -0.42
CA ALA A 183 -11.25 3.45 0.64
C ALA A 183 -11.75 4.01 1.96
N LYS A 184 -12.37 5.20 1.95
CA LYS A 184 -12.95 5.85 3.15
C LYS A 184 -14.06 5.00 3.79
N VAL A 185 -14.94 4.40 2.98
CA VAL A 185 -16.00 3.51 3.46
C VAL A 185 -15.41 2.25 4.06
N ARG A 186 -14.41 1.64 3.42
CA ARG A 186 -13.71 0.47 3.95
C ARG A 186 -13.06 0.75 5.29
N LEU A 187 -12.31 1.86 5.38
CA LEU A 187 -11.60 2.23 6.61
C LEU A 187 -12.54 2.53 7.78
N LYS A 188 -13.71 3.11 7.53
CA LYS A 188 -14.77 3.24 8.56
C LYS A 188 -15.22 1.88 9.08
N LYS A 189 -15.49 0.91 8.19
CA LYS A 189 -15.85 -0.47 8.59
C LYS A 189 -14.74 -1.16 9.37
N VAL A 190 -13.46 -0.91 9.02
CA VAL A 190 -12.32 -1.43 9.78
C VAL A 190 -12.34 -0.90 11.21
N ILE A 191 -12.53 0.41 11.41
CA ILE A 191 -12.65 1.04 12.73
C ILE A 191 -13.84 0.47 13.52
N GLU A 192 -14.95 0.18 12.85
CA GLU A 192 -16.14 -0.43 13.43
C GLU A 192 -15.95 -1.93 13.78
N GLY A 193 -14.80 -2.51 13.45
CA GLY A 193 -14.46 -3.90 13.80
C GLY A 193 -14.97 -4.94 12.81
N GLU A 194 -15.05 -4.61 11.52
CA GLU A 194 -15.42 -5.58 10.49
C GLU A 194 -14.52 -6.83 10.54
N GLN A 195 -15.10 -8.01 10.26
CA GLN A 195 -14.45 -9.31 10.42
C GLN A 195 -13.97 -9.93 9.10
N GLY A 196 -13.73 -9.09 8.06
CA GLY A 196 -13.21 -9.52 6.78
C GLY A 196 -11.69 -9.66 6.77
N GLY A 197 -11.17 -10.27 5.70
CA GLY A 197 -9.73 -10.36 5.46
C GLY A 197 -8.96 -11.01 6.60
N ILE A 198 -7.99 -10.27 7.16
CA ILE A 198 -7.10 -10.75 8.23
C ILE A 198 -7.66 -10.53 9.64
N SER A 199 -8.83 -9.90 9.81
CA SER A 199 -9.34 -9.48 11.12
C SER A 199 -9.26 -10.57 12.18
N LYS A 200 -9.68 -11.80 11.83
CA LYS A 200 -9.62 -12.94 12.76
C LYS A 200 -8.20 -13.40 13.07
N SER A 201 -7.28 -13.32 12.11
CA SER A 201 -5.90 -13.79 12.31
C SER A 201 -5.03 -12.84 13.13
N VAL A 202 -5.49 -11.59 13.30
CA VAL A 202 -4.81 -10.55 14.10
C VAL A 202 -5.63 -10.08 15.30
N ASP A 203 -6.71 -10.82 15.62
CA ASP A 203 -7.62 -10.55 16.74
C ASP A 203 -8.18 -9.11 16.71
N TRP A 204 -8.52 -8.63 15.50
CA TRP A 204 -9.05 -7.30 15.32
C TRP A 204 -10.53 -7.23 15.72
N SER A 205 -10.87 -6.30 16.62
CA SER A 205 -12.22 -6.07 17.10
C SER A 205 -12.72 -4.65 16.90
N GLY A 206 -11.94 -3.82 16.17
CA GLY A 206 -12.27 -2.43 15.92
C GLY A 206 -11.47 -1.45 16.79
N GLY A 207 -11.76 -0.19 16.60
CA GLY A 207 -11.16 0.93 17.34
C GLY A 207 -10.19 1.77 16.51
N GLY A 208 -9.65 2.79 17.14
CA GLY A 208 -8.80 3.79 16.50
C GLY A 208 -9.59 4.85 15.75
N SER A 209 -8.88 5.66 15.01
CA SER A 209 -9.42 6.73 14.16
C SER A 209 -8.47 7.03 13.01
N PHE A 210 -8.95 7.73 12.01
CA PHE A 210 -8.12 8.32 10.97
C PHE A 210 -8.60 9.74 10.65
N VAL A 211 -7.70 10.55 10.15
CA VAL A 211 -8.01 11.87 9.61
C VAL A 211 -8.15 11.73 8.10
N TYR A 212 -9.22 12.28 7.56
CA TYR A 212 -9.41 12.45 6.12
C TYR A 212 -9.38 13.93 5.79
N PHE A 213 -8.61 14.30 4.79
CA PHE A 213 -8.57 15.66 4.29
C PHE A 213 -8.27 15.65 2.79
N GLU A 214 -8.66 16.73 2.13
CA GLU A 214 -8.33 17.00 0.74
C GLU A 214 -7.35 18.17 0.71
N LEU A 215 -6.39 18.09 -0.22
CA LEU A 215 -5.50 19.21 -0.44
C LEU A 215 -6.31 20.37 -1.01
N LYS A 216 -6.16 21.55 -0.40
CA LYS A 216 -6.84 22.76 -0.91
C LYS A 216 -6.30 23.08 -2.29
N LYS A 217 -7.21 23.13 -3.26
CA LYS A 217 -6.89 23.48 -4.64
C LYS A 217 -6.39 24.92 -4.72
N TYR A 218 -5.41 25.13 -5.58
CA TYR A 218 -4.87 26.43 -5.91
C TYR A 218 -4.92 26.63 -7.45
N ASN A 219 -3.86 26.37 -8.18
CA ASN A 219 -3.92 26.37 -9.63
C ASN A 219 -4.84 25.28 -10.19
N GLN A 220 -5.06 24.20 -9.44
CA GLN A 220 -5.97 23.13 -9.84
C GLN A 220 -7.42 23.62 -10.04
N GLU A 221 -7.87 24.61 -9.28
CA GLU A 221 -9.20 25.22 -9.50
C GLU A 221 -9.31 25.85 -10.88
N TYR A 222 -8.22 26.47 -11.37
CA TYR A 222 -8.19 27.04 -12.71
C TYR A 222 -8.15 25.94 -13.79
N ILE A 223 -7.40 24.87 -13.57
CA ILE A 223 -7.38 23.72 -14.50
C ILE A 223 -8.79 23.14 -14.65
N ASP A 224 -9.49 22.90 -13.54
CA ASP A 224 -10.86 22.37 -13.57
C ASP A 224 -11.77 23.29 -14.39
N ARG A 225 -11.74 24.60 -14.14
CA ARG A 225 -12.55 25.60 -14.87
C ARG A 225 -12.17 25.70 -16.36
N ILE A 226 -10.89 25.62 -16.70
CA ILE A 226 -10.40 25.58 -18.09
C ILE A 226 -10.99 24.38 -18.81
N MET A 227 -10.91 23.19 -18.20
CA MET A 227 -11.44 21.96 -18.82
C MET A 227 -12.96 21.98 -19.00
N GLU A 228 -13.68 22.62 -18.10
CA GLU A 228 -15.15 22.79 -18.17
C GLU A 228 -15.60 23.88 -19.14
N ALA A 229 -14.72 24.81 -19.54
CA ALA A 229 -15.09 25.91 -20.43
C ALA A 229 -15.66 25.43 -21.76
N THR A 230 -16.73 26.10 -22.23
CA THR A 230 -17.46 25.71 -23.44
C THR A 230 -17.23 26.67 -24.60
N SER A 231 -16.53 27.77 -24.40
CA SER A 231 -16.27 28.79 -25.40
C SER A 231 -14.89 29.46 -25.21
N LEU A 232 -14.34 30.00 -26.30
CA LEU A 232 -13.11 30.79 -26.28
C LEU A 232 -13.24 32.03 -25.41
N LYS A 233 -14.41 32.67 -25.38
CA LYS A 233 -14.64 33.82 -24.52
C LYS A 233 -14.55 33.46 -23.04
N GLU A 234 -15.10 32.33 -22.64
CA GLU A 234 -15.04 31.83 -21.28
C GLU A 234 -13.57 31.50 -20.88
N LEU A 235 -12.79 30.90 -21.79
CA LEU A 235 -11.37 30.70 -21.60
C LEU A 235 -10.59 32.00 -21.43
N GLU A 236 -10.91 33.02 -22.21
CA GLU A 236 -10.28 34.34 -22.10
C GLU A 236 -10.59 34.99 -20.73
N ASP A 237 -11.80 34.88 -20.23
CA ASP A 237 -12.20 35.40 -18.92
C ASP A 237 -11.45 34.65 -17.79
N ILE A 238 -11.36 33.30 -17.89
CA ILE A 238 -10.59 32.47 -16.95
C ILE A 238 -9.10 32.84 -17.00
N TYR A 239 -8.52 33.02 -18.21
CA TYR A 239 -7.13 33.42 -18.34
C TYR A 239 -6.82 34.78 -17.70
N VAL A 240 -7.70 35.76 -17.87
CA VAL A 240 -7.53 37.07 -17.22
C VAL A 240 -7.50 36.97 -15.69
N GLU A 241 -8.37 36.15 -15.13
CA GLU A 241 -8.41 35.89 -13.70
C GLU A 241 -7.17 35.12 -13.22
N MET A 242 -6.81 34.03 -13.93
CA MET A 242 -5.64 33.23 -13.71
C MET A 242 -4.35 34.06 -13.70
N ARG A 243 -4.20 34.94 -14.69
CA ARG A 243 -3.03 35.84 -14.83
C ARG A 243 -2.81 36.71 -13.59
N ASN A 244 -3.87 37.10 -12.91
CA ASN A 244 -3.79 38.01 -11.76
C ASN A 244 -3.69 37.27 -10.42
N ASN A 245 -4.25 36.07 -10.32
CA ASN A 245 -4.47 35.40 -9.04
C ASN A 245 -3.78 34.02 -8.94
N ALA A 246 -3.48 33.35 -10.08
CA ALA A 246 -2.80 32.06 -10.06
C ALA A 246 -1.29 32.21 -9.73
N PHE A 247 -0.74 31.15 -9.16
CA PHE A 247 0.69 31.06 -8.94
C PHE A 247 1.39 30.64 -10.24
N LEU A 248 1.99 31.58 -10.94
CA LEU A 248 2.78 31.34 -12.14
C LEU A 248 4.26 31.53 -11.79
N LYS A 249 5.12 30.63 -12.29
CA LYS A 249 6.56 30.71 -12.08
C LYS A 249 7.11 32.05 -12.60
N PHE A 250 8.13 32.61 -11.96
CA PHE A 250 8.67 33.93 -12.30
C PHE A 250 9.28 34.00 -13.72
N TRP A 251 9.63 32.87 -14.32
CA TRP A 251 10.14 32.80 -15.71
C TRP A 251 9.02 32.67 -16.76
N PHE A 252 7.74 32.56 -16.36
CA PHE A 252 6.63 32.57 -17.30
C PHE A 252 6.48 33.97 -17.93
N ASP A 253 6.92 34.11 -19.18
CA ASP A 253 6.82 35.37 -19.91
C ASP A 253 5.39 35.58 -20.43
N ARG A 254 4.58 36.26 -19.64
CA ARG A 254 3.18 36.59 -19.97
C ARG A 254 3.05 37.34 -21.30
N SER A 255 3.98 38.26 -21.56
CA SER A 255 3.89 39.09 -22.76
C SER A 255 4.24 38.34 -24.04
N HIS A 256 5.10 37.33 -23.93
CA HIS A 256 5.40 36.41 -25.01
C HIS A 256 4.22 35.49 -25.29
N PHE A 257 3.67 34.86 -24.27
CA PHE A 257 2.52 33.96 -24.37
C PHE A 257 1.28 34.65 -24.96
N GLU A 258 0.97 35.88 -24.55
CA GLU A 258 -0.15 36.68 -25.07
C GLU A 258 0.01 37.06 -26.53
N LYS A 259 1.23 37.10 -27.06
CA LYS A 259 1.55 37.44 -28.47
C LYS A 259 1.80 36.21 -29.34
N ASP A 260 1.79 35.02 -28.74
CA ASP A 260 2.04 33.78 -29.44
C ASP A 260 0.95 33.52 -30.49
N GLU A 261 1.37 33.59 -31.77
CA GLU A 261 0.48 33.37 -32.88
C GLU A 261 0.03 31.91 -32.98
N ASP A 262 0.88 30.97 -32.58
CA ASP A 262 0.55 29.55 -32.59
C ASP A 262 -0.55 29.25 -31.56
N PHE A 263 -0.46 29.80 -30.36
CA PHE A 263 -1.53 29.72 -29.36
C PHE A 263 -2.87 30.32 -29.85
N ARG A 264 -2.79 31.47 -30.55
CA ARG A 264 -3.99 32.14 -31.08
C ARG A 264 -4.69 31.38 -32.20
N GLN A 265 -3.98 30.54 -32.93
CA GLN A 265 -4.53 29.70 -33.99
C GLN A 265 -5.13 28.39 -33.48
N LEU A 266 -4.87 28.01 -32.22
CA LEU A 266 -5.47 26.82 -31.63
C LEU A 266 -6.99 26.96 -31.50
N ASP A 267 -7.67 25.85 -31.68
CA ASP A 267 -9.09 25.70 -31.36
C ASP A 267 -9.35 25.70 -29.84
N LEU A 268 -10.57 25.50 -29.41
CA LEU A 268 -10.96 25.51 -28.00
C LEU A 268 -10.16 24.48 -27.19
N ASP A 269 -10.06 23.26 -27.70
CA ASP A 269 -9.42 22.16 -26.98
C ASP A 269 -7.90 22.33 -26.90
N GLY A 270 -7.27 22.77 -28.01
CA GLY A 270 -5.84 23.09 -28.02
C GLY A 270 -5.47 24.24 -27.08
N ARG A 271 -6.32 25.27 -26.94
CA ARG A 271 -6.10 26.33 -25.96
C ARG A 271 -6.29 25.87 -24.53
N LYS A 272 -7.23 24.95 -24.28
CA LYS A 272 -7.41 24.34 -22.96
C LYS A 272 -6.13 23.60 -22.53
N GLU A 273 -5.60 22.74 -23.41
CA GLU A 273 -4.36 22.01 -23.14
C GLU A 273 -3.20 22.98 -22.85
N ALA A 274 -2.98 23.96 -23.72
CA ALA A 274 -1.90 24.92 -23.54
C ALA A 274 -2.00 25.73 -22.22
N LEU A 275 -3.20 26.12 -21.82
CA LEU A 275 -3.41 26.81 -20.54
C LEU A 275 -3.26 25.87 -19.33
N ALA A 276 -3.69 24.62 -19.45
CA ALA A 276 -3.51 23.62 -18.42
C ALA A 276 -2.03 23.29 -18.20
N ASP A 277 -1.24 23.15 -19.28
CA ASP A 277 0.20 22.91 -19.21
C ASP A 277 0.94 24.05 -18.49
N VAL A 278 0.57 25.31 -18.75
CA VAL A 278 1.14 26.47 -18.04
C VAL A 278 0.90 26.37 -16.53
N LEU A 279 -0.24 25.84 -16.11
CA LEU A 279 -0.59 25.69 -14.71
C LEU A 279 0.00 24.42 -14.10
N ASP A 280 0.07 23.32 -14.84
CA ASP A 280 0.55 22.02 -14.37
C ASP A 280 2.03 22.06 -13.97
N GLU A 281 2.84 22.87 -14.64
CA GLU A 281 4.21 23.13 -14.27
C GLU A 281 4.38 23.91 -12.92
N ASN A 282 3.30 24.36 -12.31
CA ASN A 282 3.29 25.22 -11.14
C ASN A 282 2.62 24.53 -9.92
N GLN A 283 2.46 25.31 -8.85
CA GLN A 283 1.86 24.82 -7.61
C GLN A 283 0.34 24.59 -7.79
N LEU A 284 -0.08 23.33 -7.89
CA LEU A 284 -1.50 22.97 -8.04
C LEU A 284 -2.29 23.12 -6.72
N TYR A 285 -1.61 22.87 -5.59
CA TYR A 285 -2.21 22.89 -4.26
C TYR A 285 -1.48 23.85 -3.34
N LEU A 286 -2.18 24.29 -2.28
CA LEU A 286 -1.64 25.24 -1.34
C LEU A 286 -0.62 24.60 -0.41
N ASN A 287 0.58 25.19 -0.29
CA ASN A 287 1.59 24.74 0.67
C ASN A 287 1.25 25.20 2.10
N TYR A 288 1.74 24.46 3.08
CA TYR A 288 1.59 24.82 4.48
C TYR A 288 2.09 26.25 4.79
N ALA A 289 3.21 26.65 4.20
CA ALA A 289 3.79 27.97 4.39
C ALA A 289 2.87 29.13 3.93
N ASP A 290 2.00 28.86 2.96
CA ASP A 290 1.14 29.86 2.33
C ASP A 290 -0.23 29.99 3.01
N MET A 291 -0.54 29.14 3.99
CA MET A 291 -1.84 29.10 4.68
C MET A 291 -2.17 30.39 5.45
N GLY A 292 -1.17 31.22 5.75
CA GLY A 292 -1.33 32.52 6.40
C GLY A 292 -1.84 33.62 5.46
N ASP A 293 -1.73 33.43 4.15
CA ASP A 293 -2.11 34.42 3.17
C ASP A 293 -3.64 34.48 3.00
N THR A 294 -4.21 35.64 3.24
CA THR A 294 -5.66 35.87 3.18
C THR A 294 -6.27 35.67 1.80
N ARG A 295 -5.45 35.74 0.73
CA ARG A 295 -5.90 35.51 -0.65
C ARG A 295 -6.39 34.07 -0.87
N HIS A 296 -5.86 33.11 -0.11
CA HIS A 296 -6.19 31.70 -0.23
C HIS A 296 -7.45 31.30 0.54
N LYS A 297 -8.05 32.23 1.28
CA LYS A 297 -9.31 32.01 2.02
C LYS A 297 -9.29 30.73 2.89
N VAL A 298 -8.12 30.39 3.47
CA VAL A 298 -7.98 29.24 4.36
C VAL A 298 -8.76 29.51 5.65
N THR A 299 -9.68 28.63 5.98
CA THR A 299 -10.52 28.76 7.17
C THR A 299 -9.74 28.40 8.44
N ALA A 300 -10.25 28.82 9.59
CA ALA A 300 -9.64 28.49 10.88
C ALA A 300 -9.60 26.97 11.12
N ASP A 301 -10.65 26.24 10.72
CA ASP A 301 -10.73 24.80 10.89
C ASP A 301 -9.71 24.06 10.01
N GLU A 302 -9.52 24.50 8.75
CA GLU A 302 -8.49 23.97 7.86
C GLU A 302 -7.08 24.19 8.43
N LYS A 303 -6.82 25.37 9.02
CA LYS A 303 -5.55 25.65 9.71
C LYS A 303 -5.32 24.70 10.88
N VAL A 304 -6.30 24.58 11.78
CA VAL A 304 -6.21 23.70 12.95
C VAL A 304 -5.97 22.26 12.54
N LEU A 305 -6.67 21.78 11.49
CA LEU A 305 -6.50 20.42 10.98
C LEU A 305 -5.08 20.21 10.42
N THR A 306 -4.60 21.16 9.64
CA THR A 306 -3.28 21.10 9.01
C THR A 306 -2.16 21.20 10.05
N ASP A 307 -2.28 22.12 11.02
CA ASP A 307 -1.35 22.27 12.13
C ASP A 307 -1.26 20.97 12.95
N LYS A 308 -2.39 20.33 13.19
CA LYS A 308 -2.45 19.04 13.88
C LYS A 308 -1.77 17.93 13.09
N PHE A 309 -1.90 17.94 11.77
CA PHE A 309 -1.21 16.99 10.90
C PHE A 309 0.31 17.17 10.95
N TYR A 310 0.80 18.40 10.93
CA TYR A 310 2.24 18.69 11.01
C TYR A 310 2.79 18.66 12.45
N GLY A 311 1.95 18.46 13.47
CA GLY A 311 2.38 18.41 14.87
C GLY A 311 2.84 19.77 15.42
N THR A 312 2.38 20.87 14.83
CA THR A 312 2.80 22.23 15.20
C THR A 312 2.03 22.82 16.39
N ASN A 313 0.99 22.15 16.87
CA ASN A 313 0.15 22.55 18.00
C ASN A 313 0.52 21.89 19.34
N GLU A 314 1.67 21.22 19.45
CA GLU A 314 2.19 20.73 20.73
C GLU A 314 3.18 21.75 21.31
N ASN A 315 2.64 22.87 21.86
CA ASN A 315 3.30 23.72 22.87
C ASN A 315 2.26 24.20 23.87
#